data_284f7734c04d9946f5f5fca15f4cc65b
#
_entry.id   284f7734c04d9946f5f5fca15f4cc65b
#
_cell.length_a   1.000
_cell.length_b   1.000
_cell.length_c   1.000
_cell.angle_alpha   90.00
_cell.angle_beta   90.00
_cell.angle_gamma   90.00
#
_symmetry.space_group_name_H-M   'P 1'
#
loop_
_entity.id
_entity.type
_entity.pdbx_description
1 polymer ?
#
loop_
_entity_poly.entity_id
_entity_poly.type
_entity_poly.pdbx_seq_one_letter_code
_entity_poly.pdbx_strand_id
1 'polypeptide(L)'
;MEKPRRKKRWGRRKVRWAVMGVCMVFVCISFVVSSIWSDTRRFSKEKGRKAQVSERTFGPAEKKRPETEKTAEPTTEPTRKPVDKTLQIYTYLQGPKSWNQGIDWSGEWGESYMDGGSFGGFGCGLCCMANIYSSLTPYQCSPVDMYRYAKKHTGYGGGMAIDWGYIRRGLTSLGLHCHVERKQETYHEFRENIRKSKCAIVLVSSANSTVHWKNTPGHYVTIFEFQEKTDKVFLADSGDPDHNRRWIHLKKVYRSLKTASNWQYLVISGYDKQKDHWHHKMANGTWNRPSYLKAKS
;
A
#
# COMPACT_ATOMS: atom_id res chain seq x y z
N MET A 1 -67.68 38.94 10.38
CA MET A 1 -67.21 37.86 9.55
C MET A 1 -65.72 37.69 9.83
N GLU A 2 -65.35 36.74 10.68
CA GLU A 2 -63.97 36.46 11.10
C GLU A 2 -63.38 35.34 10.21
N LYS A 3 -62.16 35.53 9.63
CA LYS A 3 -61.51 34.57 8.80
C LYS A 3 -60.77 33.53 9.66
N PRO A 4 -60.80 32.19 9.37
CA PRO A 4 -60.20 31.19 10.19
C PRO A 4 -58.64 31.17 9.97
N ARG A 5 -57.86 31.19 11.08
CA ARG A 5 -56.42 31.08 11.12
C ARG A 5 -55.97 29.68 10.72
N ARG A 6 -55.15 29.56 9.63
CA ARG A 6 -54.46 28.35 9.20
C ARG A 6 -53.38 27.97 10.20
N LYS A 7 -53.53 26.86 10.91
CA LYS A 7 -52.49 26.25 11.75
C LYS A 7 -51.36 25.65 10.85
N LYS A 8 -50.15 26.17 11.01
CA LYS A 8 -48.92 25.67 10.30
C LYS A 8 -48.58 24.23 10.73
N ARG A 9 -48.77 23.26 9.84
CA ARG A 9 -48.28 21.87 9.99
C ARG A 9 -46.74 21.81 9.76
N TRP A 10 -45.95 22.18 10.75
CA TRP A 10 -44.48 22.28 10.60
C TRP A 10 -43.68 21.31 11.47
N GLY A 11 -44.27 20.30 12.12
CA GLY A 11 -43.61 19.48 13.15
C GLY A 11 -42.95 18.20 12.68
N ARG A 12 -43.49 17.48 11.69
CA ARG A 12 -43.10 16.08 11.48
C ARG A 12 -41.80 15.84 10.68
N ARG A 13 -41.44 16.73 9.77
CA ARG A 13 -40.19 16.58 8.99
C ARG A 13 -38.92 16.97 9.78
N LYS A 14 -38.98 18.05 10.57
CA LYS A 14 -37.82 18.48 11.39
C LYS A 14 -37.48 17.51 12.51
N VAL A 15 -38.48 16.86 13.13
CA VAL A 15 -38.25 15.84 14.16
C VAL A 15 -37.57 14.59 13.58
N ARG A 16 -37.92 14.16 12.37
CA ARG A 16 -37.27 13.02 11.70
C ARG A 16 -35.78 13.26 11.41
N TRP A 17 -35.41 14.47 10.99
CA TRP A 17 -34.01 14.83 10.75
C TRP A 17 -33.18 14.95 12.04
N ALA A 18 -33.78 15.46 13.11
CA ALA A 18 -33.14 15.54 14.43
C ALA A 18 -32.88 14.13 15.01
N VAL A 19 -33.85 13.22 14.91
CA VAL A 19 -33.68 11.83 15.38
C VAL A 19 -32.64 11.07 14.57
N MET A 20 -32.56 11.23 13.24
CA MET A 20 -31.51 10.63 12.41
C MET A 20 -30.12 11.18 12.75
N GLY A 21 -30.01 12.48 13.02
CA GLY A 21 -28.74 13.09 13.44
C GLY A 21 -28.22 12.54 14.77
N VAL A 22 -29.10 12.39 15.76
CA VAL A 22 -28.73 11.82 17.06
C VAL A 22 -28.33 10.35 16.96
N CYS A 23 -29.02 9.54 16.17
CA CYS A 23 -28.63 8.14 15.95
C CYS A 23 -27.25 7.99 15.28
N MET A 24 -26.91 8.86 14.32
CA MET A 24 -25.59 8.87 13.68
C MET A 24 -24.46 9.19 14.68
N VAL A 25 -24.69 10.15 15.58
CA VAL A 25 -23.71 10.52 16.62
C VAL A 25 -23.48 9.36 17.60
N PHE A 26 -24.53 8.65 18.01
CA PHE A 26 -24.40 7.48 18.90
C PHE A 26 -23.65 6.31 18.25
N VAL A 27 -23.87 6.07 16.96
CA VAL A 27 -23.12 5.05 16.20
C VAL A 27 -21.64 5.41 16.10
N CYS A 28 -21.30 6.65 15.84
CA CYS A 28 -19.91 7.12 15.79
C CYS A 28 -19.20 7.00 17.16
N ILE A 29 -19.88 7.36 18.26
CA ILE A 29 -19.32 7.25 19.62
C ILE A 29 -19.10 5.78 20.00
N SER A 30 -20.00 4.88 19.63
CA SER A 30 -19.86 3.43 19.89
C SER A 30 -18.65 2.84 19.16
N PHE A 31 -18.34 3.29 17.94
CA PHE A 31 -17.16 2.87 17.19
C PHE A 31 -15.85 3.36 17.82
N VAL A 32 -15.82 4.60 18.29
CA VAL A 32 -14.63 5.19 18.96
C VAL A 32 -14.34 4.48 20.29
N VAL A 33 -15.36 4.21 21.11
CA VAL A 33 -15.20 3.52 22.38
C VAL A 33 -14.76 2.06 22.18
N SER A 34 -15.27 1.37 21.17
CA SER A 34 -14.83 0.00 20.83
C SER A 34 -13.37 -0.06 20.40
N SER A 35 -12.90 0.94 19.67
CA SER A 35 -11.51 1.02 19.22
C SER A 35 -10.53 1.26 20.37
N ILE A 36 -10.88 2.10 21.34
CA ILE A 36 -10.07 2.38 22.52
C ILE A 36 -10.00 1.15 23.45
N TRP A 37 -11.10 0.37 23.56
CA TRP A 37 -11.16 -0.82 24.42
C TRP A 37 -10.38 -2.02 23.86
N SER A 38 -10.24 -2.11 22.55
CA SER A 38 -9.43 -3.16 21.91
C SER A 38 -7.93 -2.91 22.04
N ASP A 39 -7.49 -1.65 22.04
CA ASP A 39 -6.07 -1.30 22.21
C ASP A 39 -5.58 -1.52 23.65
N THR A 40 -6.40 -1.23 24.67
CA THR A 40 -6.02 -1.46 26.08
C THR A 40 -5.87 -2.93 26.43
N ARG A 41 -6.62 -3.84 25.80
CA ARG A 41 -6.46 -5.29 26.00
C ARG A 41 -5.21 -5.87 25.32
N ARG A 42 -4.70 -5.27 24.25
CA ARG A 42 -3.44 -5.68 23.62
C ARG A 42 -2.23 -5.35 24.49
N PHE A 43 -2.20 -4.16 25.10
CA PHE A 43 -1.08 -3.74 25.98
C PHE A 43 -0.92 -4.61 27.22
N SER A 44 -2.00 -5.15 27.79
CA SER A 44 -1.93 -6.03 28.97
C SER A 44 -1.41 -7.44 28.67
N LYS A 45 -1.60 -7.95 27.42
CA LYS A 45 -1.10 -9.28 27.05
C LYS A 45 0.39 -9.31 26.69
N GLU A 46 0.96 -8.17 26.28
CA GLU A 46 2.37 -8.10 25.88
C GLU A 46 3.32 -7.97 27.06
N LYS A 47 2.87 -7.38 28.19
CA LYS A 47 3.65 -7.31 29.45
C LYS A 47 3.85 -8.66 30.14
N GLY A 48 2.96 -9.63 29.93
CA GLY A 48 3.07 -10.96 30.53
C GLY A 48 4.02 -11.93 29.83
N ARG A 49 4.49 -11.60 28.61
CA ARG A 49 5.29 -12.54 27.80
C ARG A 49 6.81 -12.30 27.84
N LYS A 50 7.26 -11.20 28.45
CA LYS A 50 8.69 -10.86 28.54
C LYS A 50 9.40 -11.33 29.83
N ALA A 51 8.72 -12.06 30.71
CA ALA A 51 9.26 -12.46 32.02
C ALA A 51 9.74 -13.92 32.10
N GLN A 52 9.79 -14.67 31.00
CA GLN A 52 10.11 -16.09 31.07
C GLN A 52 11.09 -16.58 29.97
N VAL A 53 12.23 -15.91 29.83
CA VAL A 53 13.40 -16.52 29.15
C VAL A 53 14.69 -15.93 29.79
N SER A 54 15.15 -16.56 30.85
CA SER A 54 16.53 -16.50 31.27
C SER A 54 16.86 -17.81 32.03
N GLU A 55 18.00 -18.37 31.68
CA GLU A 55 18.71 -19.52 32.25
C GLU A 55 18.66 -20.81 31.44
N ARG A 56 19.70 -20.98 30.66
CA ARG A 56 20.44 -22.25 30.54
C ARG A 56 21.93 -21.99 30.26
N THR A 57 22.69 -22.48 31.19
CA THR A 57 24.13 -22.43 31.41
C THR A 57 24.95 -23.25 30.37
N PHE A 58 26.16 -22.78 30.14
CA PHE A 58 27.21 -23.39 29.36
C PHE A 58 27.92 -24.53 30.12
N GLY A 59 28.44 -25.52 29.36
CA GLY A 59 29.51 -26.43 29.77
C GLY A 59 30.38 -26.81 28.58
N PRO A 60 31.69 -26.87 28.71
CA PRO A 60 32.63 -26.98 27.58
C PRO A 60 33.14 -28.40 27.34
N ALA A 61 33.49 -28.73 26.11
CA ALA A 61 34.31 -29.88 25.78
C ALA A 61 35.25 -29.62 24.60
N GLU A 62 36.43 -30.05 24.79
CA GLU A 62 37.76 -29.85 24.30
C GLU A 62 38.13 -30.65 23.04
N LYS A 63 38.98 -30.04 22.20
CA LYS A 63 40.04 -30.54 21.31
C LYS A 63 39.98 -31.92 20.63
N LYS A 64 40.23 -31.91 19.32
CA LYS A 64 41.46 -32.50 18.70
C LYS A 64 41.59 -32.12 17.22
N ARG A 65 42.78 -31.62 16.84
CA ARG A 65 43.32 -31.40 15.48
C ARG A 65 44.03 -32.67 15.03
N PRO A 66 44.03 -32.98 13.74
CA PRO A 66 45.29 -33.28 13.05
C PRO A 66 45.50 -32.47 11.75
N GLU A 67 46.74 -32.41 11.42
CA GLU A 67 47.44 -31.59 10.46
C GLU A 67 47.46 -32.19 9.03
N THR A 68 47.59 -31.28 8.06
CA THR A 68 48.21 -31.36 6.73
C THR A 68 47.61 -32.23 5.62
N GLU A 69 47.14 -31.50 4.55
CA GLU A 69 47.73 -31.74 3.20
C GLU A 69 47.41 -30.52 2.31
N LYS A 70 48.48 -29.91 1.74
CA LYS A 70 48.41 -28.82 0.76
C LYS A 70 48.06 -29.42 -0.60
N THR A 71 46.84 -29.14 -1.08
CA THR A 71 46.50 -29.30 -2.50
C THR A 71 46.13 -27.92 -3.04
N ALA A 72 46.78 -27.53 -4.14
CA ALA A 72 46.60 -26.25 -4.81
C ALA A 72 45.12 -26.11 -5.26
N GLU A 73 44.43 -25.05 -4.74
CA GLU A 73 43.07 -24.68 -5.14
C GLU A 73 43.11 -23.97 -6.51
N PRO A 74 42.23 -24.33 -7.43
CA PRO A 74 42.00 -23.52 -8.62
C PRO A 74 41.35 -22.19 -8.21
N THR A 75 41.95 -21.09 -8.60
CA THR A 75 41.43 -19.72 -8.42
C THR A 75 40.07 -19.60 -9.09
N THR A 76 39.01 -19.79 -8.31
CA THR A 76 37.65 -19.48 -8.76
C THR A 76 37.44 -17.96 -8.69
N GLU A 77 37.21 -17.33 -9.85
CA GLU A 77 36.72 -15.95 -9.90
C GLU A 77 35.55 -15.79 -8.94
N PRO A 78 35.44 -14.65 -8.21
CA PRO A 78 34.33 -14.43 -7.28
C PRO A 78 33.05 -14.35 -8.10
N THR A 79 32.21 -15.37 -7.99
CA THR A 79 30.86 -15.39 -8.58
C THR A 79 30.09 -14.20 -8.03
N ARG A 80 29.90 -13.16 -8.86
CA ARG A 80 29.08 -12.01 -8.49
C ARG A 80 27.70 -12.51 -8.07
N LYS A 81 27.33 -12.29 -6.81
CA LYS A 81 26.00 -12.59 -6.31
C LYS A 81 24.97 -11.92 -7.23
N PRO A 82 23.91 -12.62 -7.65
CA PRO A 82 22.87 -12.03 -8.49
C PRO A 82 22.35 -10.74 -7.83
N VAL A 83 22.34 -9.64 -8.59
CA VAL A 83 21.79 -8.37 -8.10
C VAL A 83 20.30 -8.56 -7.87
N ASP A 84 19.84 -8.34 -6.66
CA ASP A 84 18.41 -8.37 -6.34
C ASP A 84 17.71 -7.20 -7.04
N LYS A 85 16.95 -7.51 -8.09
CA LYS A 85 16.23 -6.55 -8.90
C LYS A 85 15.21 -5.75 -8.09
N THR A 86 14.68 -6.34 -7.00
CA THR A 86 13.66 -5.68 -6.17
C THR A 86 14.22 -4.52 -5.36
N LEU A 87 15.53 -4.43 -5.13
CA LEU A 87 16.16 -3.34 -4.36
C LEU A 87 15.81 -1.96 -4.93
N GLN A 88 15.66 -1.82 -6.25
CA GLN A 88 15.37 -0.56 -6.92
C GLN A 88 13.87 -0.32 -7.16
N ILE A 89 12.99 -1.21 -6.69
CA ILE A 89 11.56 -1.01 -6.71
C ILE A 89 11.16 -0.07 -5.58
N TYR A 90 10.47 1.00 -5.91
CA TYR A 90 9.92 1.96 -4.95
C TYR A 90 8.66 1.39 -4.29
N THR A 91 8.56 1.53 -2.97
CA THR A 91 7.50 0.91 -2.16
C THR A 91 7.12 1.81 -0.98
N TYR A 92 6.72 3.04 -1.27
CA TYR A 92 6.38 4.04 -0.26
C TYR A 92 5.28 3.57 0.70
N LEU A 93 5.48 3.86 1.98
CA LEU A 93 4.51 3.67 3.05
C LEU A 93 3.70 4.96 3.24
N GLN A 94 2.38 4.83 3.48
CA GLN A 94 1.48 5.98 3.57
C GLN A 94 1.22 6.46 5.00
N GLY A 95 1.46 5.60 6.01
CA GLY A 95 0.96 5.79 7.36
C GLY A 95 1.89 6.57 8.30
N PRO A 96 1.33 7.33 9.27
CA PRO A 96 2.11 8.08 10.25
C PRO A 96 2.90 7.16 11.19
N LYS A 97 2.38 5.99 11.53
CA LYS A 97 3.10 5.03 12.40
C LYS A 97 4.45 4.62 11.82
N SER A 98 4.51 4.36 10.53
CA SER A 98 5.75 4.01 9.84
C SER A 98 6.74 5.17 9.85
N TRP A 99 6.27 6.39 9.65
CA TRP A 99 7.08 7.60 9.70
C TRP A 99 7.67 7.81 11.10
N ASN A 100 6.84 7.79 12.15
CA ASN A 100 7.26 8.02 13.53
C ASN A 100 8.22 6.95 14.07
N GLN A 101 8.23 5.76 13.45
CA GLN A 101 9.15 4.68 13.78
C GLN A 101 10.43 4.67 12.91
N GLY A 102 10.59 5.64 12.02
CA GLY A 102 11.76 5.73 11.15
C GLY A 102 11.89 4.58 10.14
N ILE A 103 10.76 3.94 9.76
CA ILE A 103 10.79 2.78 8.86
C ILE A 103 11.15 3.24 7.45
N ASP A 104 12.05 2.52 6.79
CA ASP A 104 12.39 2.74 5.39
C ASP A 104 11.14 2.87 4.50
N TRP A 105 11.18 3.76 3.50
CA TRP A 105 10.10 4.09 2.57
C TRP A 105 8.95 4.91 3.16
N SER A 106 8.95 5.22 4.44
CA SER A 106 7.98 6.14 5.05
C SER A 106 8.43 7.59 4.87
N GLY A 107 7.49 8.53 4.99
CA GLY A 107 7.79 9.95 4.88
C GLY A 107 6.80 10.83 5.65
N GLU A 108 7.15 12.09 5.81
CA GLU A 108 6.36 13.11 6.52
C GLU A 108 4.92 13.25 5.99
N TRP A 109 4.69 12.84 4.73
CA TRP A 109 3.33 12.81 4.17
C TRP A 109 2.37 11.94 5.00
N GLY A 110 2.87 10.94 5.73
CA GLY A 110 2.05 10.09 6.58
C GLY A 110 1.26 10.86 7.63
N GLU A 111 1.79 11.97 8.12
CA GLU A 111 1.15 12.86 9.10
C GLU A 111 0.39 14.02 8.44
N SER A 112 0.57 14.23 7.14
CA SER A 112 -0.02 15.37 6.45
C SER A 112 -1.55 15.28 6.39
N TYR A 113 -2.20 16.40 6.66
CA TYR A 113 -3.62 16.60 6.45
C TYR A 113 -3.84 17.49 5.21
N MET A 114 -4.51 16.98 4.20
CA MET A 114 -4.62 17.61 2.89
C MET A 114 -6.07 17.60 2.39
N ASP A 115 -6.57 18.76 1.97
CA ASP A 115 -7.93 18.90 1.38
C ASP A 115 -9.04 18.21 2.21
N GLY A 116 -8.98 18.34 3.53
CA GLY A 116 -10.00 17.77 4.43
C GLY A 116 -9.81 16.29 4.79
N GLY A 117 -8.68 15.66 4.42
CA GLY A 117 -8.39 14.28 4.75
C GLY A 117 -6.96 14.03 5.23
N SER A 118 -6.76 13.00 6.06
CA SER A 118 -5.44 12.50 6.43
C SER A 118 -4.84 11.70 5.28
N PHE A 119 -3.64 12.04 4.82
CA PHE A 119 -2.95 11.30 3.77
C PHE A 119 -2.76 9.82 4.15
N GLY A 120 -2.43 9.55 5.41
CA GLY A 120 -2.34 8.19 5.94
C GLY A 120 -3.63 7.36 5.79
N GLY A 121 -4.79 8.03 5.73
CA GLY A 121 -6.09 7.39 5.54
C GLY A 121 -6.48 7.17 4.07
N PHE A 122 -6.08 8.06 3.14
CA PHE A 122 -6.53 8.00 1.74
C PHE A 122 -5.41 7.74 0.72
N GLY A 123 -4.14 7.84 1.10
CA GLY A 123 -3.00 7.93 0.19
C GLY A 123 -2.60 6.67 -0.56
N CYS A 124 -3.23 5.51 -0.31
CA CYS A 124 -2.79 4.23 -0.88
C CYS A 124 -2.68 4.23 -2.42
N GLY A 125 -3.68 4.75 -3.12
CA GLY A 125 -3.63 4.83 -4.58
C GLY A 125 -2.54 5.77 -5.11
N LEU A 126 -2.28 6.87 -4.39
CA LEU A 126 -1.20 7.82 -4.72
C LEU A 126 0.18 7.22 -4.48
N CYS A 127 0.35 6.45 -3.39
CA CYS A 127 1.56 5.66 -3.18
C CYS A 127 1.77 4.64 -4.30
N CYS A 128 0.72 3.94 -4.75
CA CYS A 128 0.80 3.04 -5.89
C CYS A 128 1.26 3.75 -7.17
N MET A 129 0.69 4.91 -7.48
CA MET A 129 1.09 5.70 -8.66
C MET A 129 2.54 6.17 -8.55
N ALA A 130 2.97 6.67 -7.39
CA ALA A 130 4.35 7.11 -7.14
C ALA A 130 5.34 5.93 -7.23
N ASN A 131 4.99 4.77 -6.66
CA ASN A 131 5.78 3.54 -6.75
C ASN A 131 6.01 3.13 -8.22
N ILE A 132 4.94 3.14 -9.02
CA ILE A 132 5.01 2.76 -10.44
C ILE A 132 5.85 3.75 -11.25
N TYR A 133 5.57 5.04 -11.13
CA TYR A 133 6.32 6.07 -11.85
C TYR A 133 7.80 6.00 -11.50
N SER A 134 8.12 5.94 -10.19
CA SER A 134 9.50 5.88 -9.72
C SER A 134 10.18 4.53 -10.00
N SER A 135 9.47 3.43 -10.22
CA SER A 135 10.09 2.13 -10.52
C SER A 135 10.27 1.88 -12.02
N LEU A 136 9.30 2.30 -12.85
CA LEU A 136 9.26 1.93 -14.28
C LEU A 136 9.78 3.02 -15.22
N THR A 137 10.06 4.24 -14.71
CA THR A 137 10.57 5.34 -15.53
C THR A 137 11.97 5.76 -15.06
N PRO A 138 12.74 6.53 -15.85
CA PRO A 138 14.00 7.12 -15.39
C PRO A 138 13.81 8.21 -14.33
N TYR A 139 12.60 8.59 -14.04
CA TYR A 139 12.24 9.66 -13.11
C TYR A 139 11.81 9.12 -11.76
N GLN A 140 11.61 10.02 -10.78
CA GLN A 140 11.14 9.65 -9.44
C GLN A 140 10.27 10.77 -8.85
N CYS A 141 9.35 10.40 -7.98
CA CYS A 141 8.51 11.33 -7.23
C CYS A 141 8.15 10.74 -5.87
N SER A 142 7.84 11.59 -4.91
CA SER A 142 7.21 11.18 -3.66
C SER A 142 5.70 11.00 -3.83
N PRO A 143 5.01 10.36 -2.86
CA PRO A 143 3.55 10.32 -2.84
C PRO A 143 2.89 11.70 -2.82
N VAL A 144 3.53 12.72 -2.22
CA VAL A 144 3.03 14.10 -2.20
C VAL A 144 3.17 14.76 -3.56
N ASP A 145 4.26 14.51 -4.28
CA ASP A 145 4.42 15.00 -5.64
C ASP A 145 3.33 14.42 -6.54
N MET A 146 3.08 13.11 -6.41
CA MET A 146 2.02 12.43 -7.15
C MET A 146 0.63 12.94 -6.79
N TYR A 147 0.38 13.27 -5.52
CA TYR A 147 -0.85 13.91 -5.08
C TYR A 147 -1.07 15.25 -5.79
N ARG A 148 -0.05 16.13 -5.79
CA ARG A 148 -0.11 17.44 -6.47
C ARG A 148 -0.31 17.28 -7.98
N TYR A 149 0.40 16.32 -8.58
CA TYR A 149 0.26 15.99 -9.99
C TYR A 149 -1.17 15.52 -10.32
N ALA A 150 -1.71 14.57 -9.57
CA ALA A 150 -3.06 14.05 -9.78
C ALA A 150 -4.13 15.15 -9.67
N LYS A 151 -4.05 16.03 -8.67
CA LYS A 151 -4.95 17.19 -8.54
C LYS A 151 -4.90 18.09 -9.76
N LYS A 152 -3.71 18.42 -10.24
CA LYS A 152 -3.52 19.36 -11.35
C LYS A 152 -3.96 18.79 -12.69
N HIS A 153 -3.74 17.49 -12.94
CA HIS A 153 -3.83 16.91 -14.29
C HIS A 153 -4.95 15.90 -14.48
N THR A 154 -5.67 15.49 -13.42
CA THR A 154 -6.70 14.44 -13.57
C THR A 154 -8.11 14.88 -13.22
N GLY A 155 -8.27 16.02 -12.54
CA GLY A 155 -9.54 16.45 -11.94
C GLY A 155 -9.83 15.79 -10.59
N TYR A 156 -8.86 15.09 -10.00
CA TYR A 156 -8.96 14.58 -8.63
C TYR A 156 -9.01 15.73 -7.61
N GLY A 157 -10.05 15.76 -6.76
CA GLY A 157 -10.27 16.87 -5.81
C GLY A 157 -9.35 16.87 -4.59
N GLY A 158 -8.75 15.74 -4.25
CA GLY A 158 -7.95 15.58 -3.02
C GLY A 158 -8.77 15.13 -1.80
N GLY A 159 -8.09 14.92 -0.68
CA GLY A 159 -8.69 14.65 0.63
C GLY A 159 -9.39 13.30 0.82
N MET A 160 -9.49 12.49 -0.21
CA MET A 160 -10.14 11.17 -0.19
C MET A 160 -9.41 10.18 -1.08
N ALA A 161 -9.78 8.89 -0.99
CA ALA A 161 -9.21 7.86 -1.86
C ALA A 161 -9.41 8.21 -3.34
N ILE A 162 -8.33 8.13 -4.11
CA ILE A 162 -8.36 8.37 -5.56
C ILE A 162 -9.03 7.17 -6.26
N ASP A 163 -9.91 7.43 -7.22
CA ASP A 163 -10.58 6.36 -7.97
C ASP A 163 -9.82 5.93 -9.23
N TRP A 164 -10.27 4.82 -9.82
CA TRP A 164 -9.66 4.21 -10.99
C TRP A 164 -9.58 5.14 -12.22
N GLY A 165 -10.57 6.01 -12.40
CA GLY A 165 -10.61 6.95 -13.52
C GLY A 165 -9.48 7.96 -13.45
N TYR A 166 -9.22 8.50 -12.24
CA TYR A 166 -8.14 9.45 -12.01
C TYR A 166 -6.76 8.76 -12.00
N ILE A 167 -6.64 7.56 -11.40
CA ILE A 167 -5.40 6.76 -11.44
C ILE A 167 -5.00 6.50 -12.90
N ARG A 168 -5.91 5.96 -13.72
CA ARG A 168 -5.65 5.67 -15.14
C ARG A 168 -5.27 6.92 -15.91
N ARG A 169 -6.03 8.02 -15.75
CA ARG A 169 -5.75 9.29 -16.44
C ARG A 169 -4.38 9.83 -16.07
N GLY A 170 -4.05 9.83 -14.76
CA GLY A 170 -2.76 10.30 -14.27
C GLY A 170 -1.59 9.47 -14.80
N LEU A 171 -1.66 8.14 -14.71
CA LEU A 171 -0.60 7.27 -15.21
C LEU A 171 -0.45 7.35 -16.73
N THR A 172 -1.55 7.42 -17.48
CA THR A 172 -1.51 7.58 -18.94
C THR A 172 -0.85 8.90 -19.35
N SER A 173 -1.15 10.02 -18.65
CA SER A 173 -0.53 11.32 -18.93
C SER A 173 0.96 11.39 -18.56
N LEU A 174 1.46 10.42 -17.78
CA LEU A 174 2.86 10.19 -17.48
C LEU A 174 3.54 9.21 -18.46
N GLY A 175 2.93 8.91 -19.59
CA GLY A 175 3.48 8.01 -20.60
C GLY A 175 3.36 6.51 -20.25
N LEU A 176 2.67 6.14 -19.18
CA LEU A 176 2.49 4.74 -18.78
C LEU A 176 1.31 4.11 -19.53
N HIS A 177 1.55 2.99 -20.22
CA HIS A 177 0.52 2.25 -20.92
C HIS A 177 -0.25 1.39 -19.91
N CYS A 178 -1.45 1.82 -19.55
CA CYS A 178 -2.25 1.15 -18.54
C CYS A 178 -3.72 1.08 -18.90
N HIS A 179 -4.40 0.04 -18.41
CA HIS A 179 -5.84 -0.10 -18.50
C HIS A 179 -6.41 -0.79 -17.25
N VAL A 180 -7.66 -0.48 -16.95
CA VAL A 180 -8.39 -1.04 -15.81
C VAL A 180 -9.11 -2.32 -16.22
N GLU A 181 -9.17 -3.28 -15.28
CA GLU A 181 -9.74 -4.59 -15.49
C GLU A 181 -10.70 -4.99 -14.37
N ARG A 182 -11.68 -5.80 -14.73
CA ARG A 182 -12.49 -6.54 -13.77
C ARG A 182 -11.78 -7.82 -13.36
N LYS A 183 -12.11 -8.34 -12.20
CA LYS A 183 -11.66 -9.66 -11.79
C LYS A 183 -12.14 -10.69 -12.81
N GLN A 184 -11.20 -11.43 -13.40
CA GLN A 184 -11.49 -12.52 -14.30
C GLN A 184 -12.22 -13.65 -13.58
N GLU A 185 -12.98 -14.45 -14.30
CA GLU A 185 -13.72 -15.57 -13.75
C GLU A 185 -12.78 -16.63 -13.18
N THR A 186 -11.67 -16.87 -13.88
CA THR A 186 -10.68 -17.86 -13.45
C THR A 186 -9.38 -17.22 -12.97
N TYR A 187 -8.72 -17.90 -12.02
CA TYR A 187 -7.38 -17.53 -11.59
C TYR A 187 -6.36 -17.60 -12.74
N HIS A 188 -6.53 -18.53 -13.68
CA HIS A 188 -5.64 -18.70 -14.82
C HIS A 188 -5.61 -17.44 -15.70
N GLU A 189 -6.77 -16.92 -16.07
CA GLU A 189 -6.88 -15.69 -16.87
C GLU A 189 -6.26 -14.48 -16.16
N PHE A 190 -6.54 -14.31 -14.87
CA PHE A 190 -5.91 -13.26 -14.06
C PHE A 190 -4.39 -13.40 -14.04
N ARG A 191 -3.88 -14.61 -13.82
CA ARG A 191 -2.45 -14.92 -13.81
C ARG A 191 -1.80 -14.56 -15.15
N GLU A 192 -2.43 -14.88 -16.26
CA GLU A 192 -1.93 -14.56 -17.60
C GLU A 192 -1.89 -13.05 -17.86
N ASN A 193 -2.88 -12.29 -17.38
CA ASN A 193 -2.87 -10.83 -17.45
C ASN A 193 -1.70 -10.23 -16.65
N ILE A 194 -1.46 -10.73 -15.45
CA ILE A 194 -0.32 -10.28 -14.62
C ILE A 194 1.01 -10.68 -15.25
N ARG A 195 1.13 -11.89 -15.77
CA ARG A 195 2.35 -12.37 -16.44
C ARG A 195 2.78 -11.50 -17.62
N LYS A 196 1.82 -10.97 -18.38
CA LYS A 196 2.04 -10.11 -19.54
C LYS A 196 2.30 -8.64 -19.16
N SER A 197 2.07 -8.25 -17.92
CA SER A 197 2.24 -6.89 -17.44
C SER A 197 3.63 -6.65 -16.85
N LYS A 198 4.04 -5.39 -16.76
CA LYS A 198 5.25 -4.97 -16.00
C LYS A 198 4.97 -4.88 -14.51
N CYS A 199 3.79 -4.43 -14.15
CA CYS A 199 3.25 -4.39 -12.78
C CYS A 199 1.73 -4.16 -12.84
N ALA A 200 1.07 -4.23 -11.68
CA ALA A 200 -0.34 -3.88 -11.58
C ALA A 200 -0.66 -3.20 -10.25
N ILE A 201 -1.62 -2.28 -10.26
CA ILE A 201 -2.32 -1.84 -9.05
C ILE A 201 -3.52 -2.76 -8.85
N VAL A 202 -3.68 -3.29 -7.65
CA VAL A 202 -4.83 -4.13 -7.30
C VAL A 202 -5.59 -3.52 -6.11
N LEU A 203 -6.91 -3.56 -6.15
CA LEU A 203 -7.78 -3.16 -5.05
C LEU A 203 -8.16 -4.39 -4.25
N VAL A 204 -7.64 -4.50 -3.03
CA VAL A 204 -7.86 -5.63 -2.14
C VAL A 204 -8.83 -5.30 -1.02
N SER A 205 -9.49 -6.32 -0.47
CA SER A 205 -10.43 -6.19 0.65
C SER A 205 -10.48 -7.48 1.45
N SER A 206 -10.71 -7.36 2.75
CA SER A 206 -10.98 -8.50 3.64
C SER A 206 -12.37 -9.12 3.44
N ALA A 207 -13.29 -8.46 2.72
CA ALA A 207 -14.62 -9.00 2.45
C ALA A 207 -14.60 -10.33 1.69
N ASN A 208 -13.61 -10.54 0.82
CA ASN A 208 -13.49 -11.74 0.00
C ASN A 208 -12.45 -12.73 0.54
N SER A 209 -11.50 -12.28 1.35
CA SER A 209 -10.46 -13.10 1.96
C SER A 209 -9.76 -12.37 3.08
N THR A 210 -9.78 -12.92 4.28
CA THR A 210 -9.09 -12.38 5.47
C THR A 210 -7.70 -12.95 5.68
N VAL A 211 -7.19 -13.74 4.73
CA VAL A 211 -5.93 -14.49 4.91
C VAL A 211 -4.72 -13.57 4.99
N HIS A 212 -4.69 -12.50 4.20
CA HIS A 212 -3.56 -11.57 4.15
C HIS A 212 -3.97 -10.19 4.64
N TRP A 213 -4.97 -9.56 4.00
CA TRP A 213 -5.48 -8.25 4.40
C TRP A 213 -6.65 -8.41 5.38
N LYS A 214 -6.37 -8.21 6.68
CA LYS A 214 -7.38 -8.28 7.75
C LYS A 214 -7.98 -6.89 7.99
N ASN A 215 -9.29 -6.83 8.27
CA ASN A 215 -9.99 -5.60 8.61
C ASN A 215 -9.80 -4.47 7.57
N THR A 216 -9.70 -4.84 6.31
CA THR A 216 -9.43 -3.94 5.19
C THR A 216 -10.69 -3.79 4.34
N PRO A 217 -11.42 -2.65 4.42
CA PRO A 217 -12.63 -2.43 3.62
C PRO A 217 -12.33 -2.18 2.14
N GLY A 218 -11.12 -1.71 1.84
CA GLY A 218 -10.59 -1.49 0.50
C GLY A 218 -9.23 -0.80 0.58
N HIS A 219 -8.24 -1.34 -0.14
CA HIS A 219 -6.89 -0.83 -0.13
C HIS A 219 -6.21 -1.08 -1.47
N TYR A 220 -5.57 -0.04 -2.02
CA TYR A 220 -4.76 -0.18 -3.22
C TYR A 220 -3.35 -0.62 -2.85
N VAL A 221 -2.86 -1.67 -3.51
CA VAL A 221 -1.47 -2.11 -3.41
C VAL A 221 -0.90 -2.32 -4.82
N THR A 222 0.42 -2.21 -4.96
CA THR A 222 1.09 -2.50 -6.23
C THR A 222 1.77 -3.86 -6.15
N ILE A 223 1.67 -4.64 -7.22
CA ILE A 223 2.41 -5.88 -7.41
C ILE A 223 3.37 -5.73 -8.57
N PHE A 224 4.62 -6.14 -8.34
CA PHE A 224 5.73 -6.13 -9.32
C PHE A 224 6.27 -7.55 -9.52
N GLU A 225 7.18 -7.73 -10.47
CA GLU A 225 8.05 -8.90 -10.61
C GLU A 225 7.33 -10.26 -10.45
N PHE A 226 6.57 -10.68 -11.46
CA PHE A 226 5.94 -12.00 -11.43
C PHE A 226 6.98 -13.11 -11.61
N GLN A 227 7.07 -14.01 -10.63
CA GLN A 227 7.89 -15.21 -10.66
C GLN A 227 7.07 -16.43 -11.08
N GLU A 228 7.21 -16.82 -12.34
CA GLU A 228 6.40 -17.90 -12.92
C GLU A 228 6.56 -19.25 -12.22
N LYS A 229 7.80 -19.62 -11.83
CA LYS A 229 8.11 -20.90 -11.17
C LYS A 229 7.47 -21.03 -9.78
N THR A 230 7.34 -19.96 -9.05
CA THR A 230 6.83 -19.95 -7.66
C THR A 230 5.43 -19.38 -7.55
N ASP A 231 4.88 -18.87 -8.66
CA ASP A 231 3.58 -18.20 -8.72
C ASP A 231 3.46 -17.06 -7.70
N LYS A 232 4.54 -16.29 -7.56
CA LYS A 232 4.64 -15.17 -6.61
C LYS A 232 4.84 -13.85 -7.31
N VAL A 233 4.40 -12.78 -6.64
CA VAL A 233 4.64 -11.39 -7.01
C VAL A 233 5.28 -10.66 -5.85
N PHE A 234 6.07 -9.63 -6.16
CA PHE A 234 6.65 -8.73 -5.18
C PHE A 234 5.63 -7.65 -4.82
N LEU A 235 5.25 -7.57 -3.56
CA LEU A 235 4.20 -6.69 -3.06
C LEU A 235 4.78 -5.36 -2.58
N ALA A 236 4.21 -4.25 -3.05
CA ALA A 236 4.37 -2.92 -2.49
C ALA A 236 3.06 -2.54 -1.80
N ASP A 237 2.98 -2.78 -0.50
CA ASP A 237 1.84 -2.47 0.36
C ASP A 237 2.14 -1.21 1.18
N SER A 238 1.50 -0.10 0.81
CA SER A 238 1.72 1.18 1.47
C SER A 238 1.08 1.28 2.86
N GLY A 239 0.13 0.41 3.18
CA GLY A 239 -0.64 0.44 4.42
C GLY A 239 -0.02 -0.35 5.57
N ASP A 240 0.85 -1.31 5.27
CA ASP A 240 1.41 -2.22 6.27
C ASP A 240 2.89 -2.51 6.00
N PRO A 241 3.82 -2.03 6.85
CA PRO A 241 5.25 -2.26 6.69
C PRO A 241 5.65 -3.74 6.75
N ASP A 242 4.90 -4.58 7.48
CA ASP A 242 5.17 -6.02 7.56
C ASP A 242 4.80 -6.76 6.27
N HIS A 243 3.83 -6.23 5.53
CA HIS A 243 3.45 -6.73 4.20
C HIS A 243 4.26 -6.12 3.08
N ASN A 244 4.78 -4.91 3.27
CA ASN A 244 5.56 -4.21 2.26
C ASN A 244 6.85 -4.96 1.92
N ARG A 245 7.23 -4.97 0.64
CA ARG A 245 8.45 -5.62 0.13
C ARG A 245 8.50 -7.14 0.40
N ARG A 246 7.36 -7.82 0.32
CA ARG A 246 7.27 -9.27 0.49
C ARG A 246 6.86 -9.97 -0.79
N TRP A 247 7.40 -11.18 -0.99
CA TRP A 247 6.92 -12.09 -2.03
C TRP A 247 5.68 -12.82 -1.54
N ILE A 248 4.56 -12.69 -2.25
CA ILE A 248 3.33 -13.39 -1.93
C ILE A 248 2.82 -14.20 -3.12
N HIS A 249 2.08 -15.27 -2.87
CA HIS A 249 1.44 -16.03 -3.94
C HIS A 249 0.37 -15.19 -4.63
N LEU A 250 0.42 -15.10 -5.96
CA LEU A 250 -0.52 -14.34 -6.77
C LEU A 250 -1.99 -14.79 -6.54
N LYS A 251 -2.20 -16.08 -6.26
CA LYS A 251 -3.53 -16.62 -5.91
C LYS A 251 -4.13 -15.98 -4.65
N LYS A 252 -3.30 -15.54 -3.67
CA LYS A 252 -3.79 -14.79 -2.50
C LYS A 252 -4.31 -13.42 -2.91
N VAL A 253 -3.60 -12.72 -3.80
CA VAL A 253 -4.04 -11.44 -4.37
C VAL A 253 -5.38 -11.61 -5.09
N TYR A 254 -5.48 -12.57 -6.00
CA TYR A 254 -6.72 -12.87 -6.74
C TYR A 254 -7.93 -13.09 -5.83
N ARG A 255 -7.76 -13.85 -4.75
CA ARG A 255 -8.83 -14.12 -3.78
C ARG A 255 -9.25 -12.87 -3.00
N SER A 256 -8.32 -11.93 -2.78
CA SER A 256 -8.57 -10.70 -2.01
C SER A 256 -9.07 -9.54 -2.85
N LEU A 257 -9.19 -9.67 -4.18
CA LEU A 257 -9.69 -8.60 -5.05
C LEU A 257 -11.09 -8.16 -4.60
N LYS A 258 -11.30 -6.84 -4.44
CA LYS A 258 -12.57 -6.24 -3.97
C LYS A 258 -13.63 -6.26 -5.07
N THR A 259 -14.40 -7.34 -5.15
CA THR A 259 -15.44 -7.54 -6.18
C THR A 259 -16.61 -6.57 -6.12
N ALA A 260 -16.83 -5.91 -4.96
CA ALA A 260 -17.85 -4.87 -4.82
C ALA A 260 -17.51 -3.55 -5.53
N SER A 261 -16.28 -3.39 -6.06
CA SER A 261 -15.89 -2.25 -6.89
C SER A 261 -16.20 -2.50 -8.35
N ASN A 262 -16.39 -1.44 -9.16
CA ASN A 262 -16.59 -1.54 -10.61
C ASN A 262 -15.37 -2.14 -11.33
N TRP A 263 -14.18 -1.89 -10.82
CA TRP A 263 -12.90 -2.38 -11.32
C TRP A 263 -12.08 -2.94 -10.16
N GLN A 264 -11.28 -3.96 -10.40
CA GLN A 264 -10.53 -4.63 -9.34
C GLN A 264 -9.02 -4.45 -9.47
N TYR A 265 -8.52 -4.20 -10.67
CA TYR A 265 -7.10 -3.94 -10.87
C TYR A 265 -6.84 -3.11 -12.12
N LEU A 266 -5.63 -2.59 -12.22
CA LEU A 266 -5.12 -1.84 -13.35
C LEU A 266 -3.74 -2.41 -13.68
N VAL A 267 -3.54 -2.84 -14.92
CA VAL A 267 -2.25 -3.35 -15.39
C VAL A 267 -1.46 -2.27 -16.13
N ILE A 268 -0.13 -2.33 -15.99
CA ILE A 268 0.82 -1.50 -16.71
C ILE A 268 1.65 -2.39 -17.62
N SER A 269 1.60 -2.13 -18.92
CA SER A 269 2.31 -2.91 -19.95
C SER A 269 3.61 -2.27 -20.43
N GLY A 270 3.78 -0.95 -20.30
CA GLY A 270 4.94 -0.24 -20.80
C GLY A 270 4.98 1.21 -20.40
N TYR A 271 6.05 1.88 -20.84
CA TYR A 271 6.30 3.31 -20.66
C TYR A 271 6.80 3.92 -21.98
N ASP A 272 6.24 5.06 -22.33
CA ASP A 272 6.62 5.88 -23.48
C ASP A 272 7.17 7.22 -22.99
N LYS A 273 8.49 7.39 -23.07
CA LYS A 273 9.17 8.60 -22.61
C LYS A 273 8.71 9.87 -23.33
N GLN A 274 8.29 9.78 -24.59
CA GLN A 274 7.86 10.95 -25.37
C GLN A 274 6.50 11.49 -24.92
N LYS A 275 5.69 10.64 -24.27
CA LYS A 275 4.38 11.01 -23.69
C LYS A 275 4.45 11.46 -22.25
N ASP A 276 5.58 11.26 -21.58
CA ASP A 276 5.79 11.81 -20.24
C ASP A 276 6.22 13.26 -20.36
N HIS A 277 5.35 14.18 -19.97
CA HIS A 277 5.64 15.62 -19.96
C HIS A 277 6.01 16.14 -18.58
N TRP A 278 6.02 15.29 -17.56
CA TRP A 278 6.36 15.72 -16.19
C TRP A 278 7.85 15.68 -15.90
N HIS A 279 8.53 14.61 -16.31
CA HIS A 279 9.98 14.42 -16.15
C HIS A 279 10.47 14.76 -14.72
N HIS A 280 9.72 14.35 -13.71
CA HIS A 280 9.98 14.71 -12.31
C HIS A 280 11.18 13.94 -11.77
N LYS A 281 12.22 14.67 -11.28
CA LYS A 281 13.53 14.07 -10.97
C LYS A 281 13.75 13.81 -9.49
N MET A 282 12.98 14.43 -8.61
CA MET A 282 13.19 14.33 -7.16
C MET A 282 11.92 13.90 -6.43
N ALA A 283 12.08 12.99 -5.48
CA ALA A 283 11.04 12.72 -4.51
C ALA A 283 11.12 13.79 -3.41
N ASN A 284 10.20 14.78 -3.48
CA ASN A 284 10.16 15.91 -2.56
C ASN A 284 9.62 15.50 -1.18
N GLY A 285 9.95 16.31 -0.18
CA GLY A 285 9.60 16.08 1.21
C GLY A 285 10.64 15.22 1.94
N THR A 286 10.50 15.16 3.27
CA THR A 286 11.38 14.35 4.12
C THR A 286 10.88 12.91 4.16
N TRP A 287 11.76 11.94 3.91
CA TRP A 287 11.41 10.52 3.97
C TRP A 287 12.61 9.63 4.30
N ASN A 288 12.33 8.48 4.87
CA ASN A 288 13.31 7.47 5.24
C ASN A 288 13.73 6.68 4.00
N ARG A 289 14.75 7.21 3.31
CA ARG A 289 15.30 6.59 2.10
C ARG A 289 16.17 5.40 2.47
N PRO A 290 15.89 4.19 1.93
CA PRO A 290 16.76 3.05 2.14
C PRO A 290 18.18 3.30 1.63
N SER A 291 19.19 2.90 2.40
CA SER A 291 20.61 3.11 2.05
C SER A 291 21.04 2.40 0.77
N TYR A 292 20.38 1.30 0.42
CA TYR A 292 20.65 0.53 -0.80
C TYR A 292 20.03 1.11 -2.08
N LEU A 293 19.11 2.09 -1.96
CA LEU A 293 18.44 2.69 -3.11
C LEU A 293 19.40 3.64 -3.83
N LYS A 294 19.73 3.33 -5.07
CA LYS A 294 20.59 4.17 -5.91
C LYS A 294 19.88 5.45 -6.31
N ALA A 295 20.63 6.55 -6.41
CA ALA A 295 20.10 7.77 -7.01
C ALA A 295 19.79 7.53 -8.49
N LYS A 296 18.71 8.11 -8.98
CA LYS A 296 18.44 8.17 -10.42
C LYS A 296 19.22 9.35 -10.99
N SER A 297 19.93 9.10 -12.06
CA SER A 297 20.73 10.09 -12.81
C SER A 297 19.84 10.91 -13.76
#